data_b60ef9a2aac49807fbb710fbc6607751
#
_entry.id   b60ef9a2aac49807fbb710fbc6607751
#
_cell.length_a   1.000
_cell.length_b   1.000
_cell.length_c   1.000
_cell.angle_alpha   90.00
_cell.angle_beta   90.00
_cell.angle_gamma   90.00
#
_symmetry.space_group_name_H-M   'P 1'
#
loop_
_entity.id
_entity.type
_entity.pdbx_description
1 polymer ?
#
loop_
_entity_poly.entity_id
_entity_poly.type
_entity_poly.pdbx_seq_one_letter_code
_entity_poly.pdbx_strand_id
1 'polypeptide(L)'
;MSKVLKVICLTCIFVALCSALHAYVTVLLYHKFDEADSPSTSTPGAMFEEQMDYLKEEGYRVLSMNELWECITGKKPVPKKAVVITIDDGYLSEYTRAVPVLKKHGFPFCIFVFTRAVGSRHFMTWEQLKEVLSLGGDVGSHTHTHPRLTDLAPEEIEKECRVSKRILEERLGIEAKWFAYPFGEYDNAVRSAGMKAGYRLLLTSDPGSVGVHTRSDLVPRQAIVGQNMDMQRFREKLGRPPLAVSNRLPERGRLGGRKLEEISITIEDPGSYHPGQVQMFLSEKGRLDTVFDPATGTIVCAEPITLTRKVNRIITTARRKSDNLFAMDSYMVVLPE
;
A
#
# COMPACT_ATOMS: atom_id res chain seq x y z
N MET A 1 -20.66 17.28 41.53
CA MET A 1 -19.62 16.55 40.73
C MET A 1 -18.38 17.42 40.70
N SER A 2 -17.34 16.94 41.32
CA SER A 2 -16.16 17.76 41.69
C SER A 2 -15.30 18.12 40.48
N LYS A 3 -14.54 19.23 40.60
CA LYS A 3 -13.56 19.68 39.58
C LYS A 3 -12.57 18.58 39.20
N VAL A 4 -12.31 17.62 40.09
CA VAL A 4 -11.43 16.45 39.83
C VAL A 4 -11.99 15.50 38.78
N LEU A 5 -13.31 15.28 38.74
CA LEU A 5 -13.94 14.39 37.75
C LEU A 5 -13.93 14.99 36.33
N LYS A 6 -13.99 16.34 36.21
CA LYS A 6 -13.88 17.03 34.93
C LYS A 6 -12.44 16.99 34.35
N VAL A 7 -11.42 17.10 35.24
CA VAL A 7 -10.01 17.04 34.83
C VAL A 7 -9.63 15.62 34.37
N ILE A 8 -10.10 14.59 35.08
CA ILE A 8 -9.87 13.19 34.67
C ILE A 8 -10.52 12.88 33.31
N CYS A 9 -11.73 13.39 33.07
CA CYS A 9 -12.41 13.20 31.78
C CYS A 9 -11.69 13.92 30.62
N LEU A 10 -11.19 15.16 30.84
CA LEU A 10 -10.44 15.91 29.83
C LEU A 10 -9.07 15.28 29.54
N THR A 11 -8.35 14.80 30.56
CA THR A 11 -7.05 14.14 30.37
C THR A 11 -7.21 12.78 29.68
N CYS A 12 -8.26 12.00 30.00
CA CYS A 12 -8.52 10.75 29.30
C CYS A 12 -8.93 10.97 27.83
N ILE A 13 -9.67 12.03 27.51
CA ILE A 13 -10.04 12.40 26.14
C ILE A 13 -8.78 12.88 25.37
N PHE A 14 -7.91 13.67 26.00
CA PHE A 14 -6.68 14.16 25.35
C PHE A 14 -5.67 13.04 25.11
N VAL A 15 -5.51 12.09 26.04
CA VAL A 15 -4.64 10.92 25.88
C VAL A 15 -5.23 9.96 24.82
N ALA A 16 -6.55 9.81 24.73
CA ALA A 16 -7.19 9.01 23.69
C ALA A 16 -7.07 9.65 22.31
N LEU A 17 -7.20 10.98 22.18
CA LEU A 17 -6.94 11.70 20.92
C LEU A 17 -5.46 11.65 20.52
N CYS A 18 -4.53 11.81 21.44
CA CYS A 18 -3.09 11.76 21.15
C CYS A 18 -2.61 10.37 20.71
N SER A 19 -3.24 9.31 21.24
CA SER A 19 -2.93 7.93 20.81
C SER A 19 -3.56 7.55 19.47
N ALA A 20 -4.63 8.21 19.03
CA ALA A 20 -5.24 8.00 17.71
C ALA A 20 -4.41 8.62 16.56
N LEU A 21 -3.70 9.72 16.83
CA LEU A 21 -2.83 10.40 15.85
C LEU A 21 -1.60 9.57 15.40
N HIS A 22 -1.26 8.49 16.09
CA HIS A 22 -0.07 7.66 15.80
C HIS A 22 -0.43 6.25 15.28
N ALA A 23 -1.71 5.90 15.20
CA ALA A 23 -2.14 4.61 14.71
C ALA A 23 -2.15 4.59 13.18
N TYR A 24 -1.64 3.53 12.59
CA TYR A 24 -1.60 3.33 11.13
C TYR A 24 -1.79 1.84 10.80
N VAL A 25 -2.15 1.54 9.55
CA VAL A 25 -2.24 0.17 9.06
C VAL A 25 -1.13 -0.06 8.03
N THR A 26 -0.33 -1.10 8.23
CA THR A 26 0.62 -1.55 7.21
C THR A 26 -0.03 -2.58 6.31
N VAL A 27 -0.18 -2.27 5.02
CA VAL A 27 -0.69 -3.21 4.04
C VAL A 27 0.48 -3.95 3.43
N LEU A 28 0.58 -5.24 3.70
CA LEU A 28 1.64 -6.13 3.22
C LEU A 28 1.32 -6.61 1.80
N LEU A 29 2.30 -6.57 0.91
CA LEU A 29 2.18 -7.01 -0.47
C LEU A 29 3.12 -8.19 -0.72
N TYR A 30 2.54 -9.34 -0.98
CA TYR A 30 3.22 -10.56 -1.43
C TYR A 30 2.85 -10.88 -2.88
N HIS A 31 3.55 -11.86 -3.48
CA HIS A 31 3.24 -12.42 -4.79
C HIS A 31 3.42 -13.95 -4.74
N LYS A 32 4.54 -14.45 -5.24
CA LYS A 32 4.86 -15.87 -5.32
C LYS A 32 5.47 -16.44 -4.04
N PHE A 33 5.40 -17.75 -3.90
CA PHE A 33 6.00 -18.47 -2.79
C PHE A 33 6.79 -19.68 -3.26
N ASP A 34 8.01 -19.86 -2.75
CA ASP A 34 8.92 -21.00 -3.07
C ASP A 34 9.21 -21.18 -4.57
N GLU A 35 9.15 -20.12 -5.38
CA GLU A 35 9.43 -20.19 -6.80
C GLU A 35 10.86 -19.69 -7.11
N ALA A 36 11.78 -20.62 -7.36
CA ALA A 36 13.20 -20.32 -7.60
C ALA A 36 13.45 -19.48 -8.87
N ASP A 37 12.59 -19.65 -9.88
CA ASP A 37 12.70 -18.93 -11.17
C ASP A 37 12.25 -17.46 -11.08
N SER A 38 11.74 -17.06 -9.94
CA SER A 38 11.25 -15.69 -9.70
C SER A 38 11.80 -15.08 -8.40
N PRO A 39 13.13 -15.02 -8.20
CA PRO A 39 13.75 -14.70 -6.92
C PRO A 39 13.44 -13.28 -6.39
N SER A 40 13.08 -12.35 -7.27
CA SER A 40 12.75 -10.98 -6.90
C SER A 40 11.32 -10.80 -6.38
N THR A 41 10.40 -11.69 -6.73
CA THR A 41 8.98 -11.63 -6.36
C THR A 41 8.52 -12.81 -5.50
N SER A 42 9.36 -13.83 -5.35
CA SER A 42 9.06 -15.02 -4.55
C SER A 42 9.53 -14.83 -3.10
N THR A 43 8.65 -15.16 -2.15
CA THR A 43 8.94 -15.21 -0.72
C THR A 43 9.14 -16.68 -0.31
N PRO A 44 10.23 -17.04 0.39
CA PRO A 44 10.36 -18.40 0.93
C PRO A 44 9.21 -18.73 1.90
N GLY A 45 8.58 -19.88 1.73
CA GLY A 45 7.42 -20.29 2.55
C GLY A 45 7.75 -20.32 4.06
N ALA A 46 8.94 -20.80 4.43
CA ALA A 46 9.39 -20.77 5.82
C ALA A 46 9.50 -19.34 6.38
N MET A 47 9.99 -18.39 5.57
CA MET A 47 10.04 -16.98 5.96
C MET A 47 8.63 -16.39 6.12
N PHE A 48 7.70 -16.76 5.24
CA PHE A 48 6.31 -16.31 5.35
C PHE A 48 5.66 -16.84 6.64
N GLU A 49 5.88 -18.11 6.98
CA GLU A 49 5.39 -18.71 8.23
C GLU A 49 5.96 -17.99 9.45
N GLU A 50 7.28 -17.72 9.48
CA GLU A 50 7.93 -16.95 10.56
C GLU A 50 7.35 -15.53 10.69
N GLN A 51 7.03 -14.89 9.57
CA GLN A 51 6.38 -13.56 9.57
C GLN A 51 4.96 -13.62 10.17
N MET A 52 4.18 -14.66 9.85
CA MET A 52 2.82 -14.81 10.40
C MET A 52 2.85 -15.18 11.89
N ASP A 53 3.78 -16.04 12.31
CA ASP A 53 4.03 -16.34 13.73
C ASP A 53 4.37 -15.04 14.48
N TYR A 54 5.30 -14.24 13.97
CA TYR A 54 5.68 -12.96 14.55
C TYR A 54 4.50 -12.01 14.70
N LEU A 55 3.65 -11.86 13.67
CA LEU A 55 2.47 -10.99 13.75
C LEU A 55 1.54 -11.42 14.90
N LYS A 56 1.37 -12.73 15.10
CA LYS A 56 0.52 -13.28 16.15
C LYS A 56 1.13 -13.08 17.53
N GLU A 57 2.41 -13.40 17.70
CA GLU A 57 3.15 -13.30 18.97
C GLU A 57 3.25 -11.84 19.44
N GLU A 58 3.49 -10.91 18.54
CA GLU A 58 3.57 -9.48 18.82
C GLU A 58 2.20 -8.80 18.97
N GLY A 59 1.11 -9.55 18.82
CA GLY A 59 -0.25 -9.04 18.99
C GLY A 59 -0.69 -8.06 17.90
N TYR A 60 -0.21 -8.23 16.67
CA TYR A 60 -0.73 -7.47 15.53
C TYR A 60 -2.17 -7.88 15.23
N ARG A 61 -3.02 -6.89 15.02
CA ARG A 61 -4.37 -7.12 14.51
C ARG A 61 -4.33 -7.20 12.99
N VAL A 62 -4.58 -8.37 12.44
CA VAL A 62 -4.74 -8.54 11.00
C VAL A 62 -6.17 -8.17 10.63
N LEU A 63 -6.32 -7.16 9.78
CA LEU A 63 -7.60 -6.63 9.34
C LEU A 63 -8.00 -7.23 8.00
N SER A 64 -9.31 -7.43 7.80
CA SER A 64 -9.87 -7.67 6.48
C SER A 64 -9.84 -6.41 5.62
N MET A 65 -10.03 -6.56 4.31
CA MET A 65 -10.14 -5.43 3.39
C MET A 65 -11.33 -4.51 3.71
N ASN A 66 -12.41 -5.08 4.22
CA ASN A 66 -13.57 -4.29 4.65
C ASN A 66 -13.26 -3.44 5.89
N GLU A 67 -12.56 -4.01 6.89
CA GLU A 67 -12.09 -3.24 8.06
C GLU A 67 -11.09 -2.14 7.66
N LEU A 68 -10.19 -2.41 6.71
CA LEU A 68 -9.29 -1.38 6.16
C LEU A 68 -10.09 -0.24 5.53
N TRP A 69 -11.10 -0.55 4.71
CA TRP A 69 -11.99 0.46 4.12
C TRP A 69 -12.74 1.28 5.17
N GLU A 70 -13.22 0.63 6.23
CA GLU A 70 -13.86 1.32 7.35
C GLU A 70 -12.90 2.27 8.10
N CYS A 71 -11.64 1.88 8.25
CA CYS A 71 -10.59 2.75 8.82
C CYS A 71 -10.30 3.94 7.91
N ILE A 72 -10.09 3.72 6.60
CA ILE A 72 -9.80 4.80 5.63
C ILE A 72 -10.96 5.79 5.52
N THR A 73 -12.21 5.30 5.60
CA THR A 73 -13.41 6.16 5.51
C THR A 73 -13.83 6.76 6.86
N GLY A 74 -13.07 6.55 7.92
CA GLY A 74 -13.34 7.09 9.25
C GLY A 74 -14.54 6.44 9.97
N LYS A 75 -15.07 5.32 9.45
CA LYS A 75 -16.17 4.58 10.09
C LYS A 75 -15.72 3.80 11.32
N LYS A 76 -14.44 3.42 11.36
CA LYS A 76 -13.80 2.80 12.52
C LYS A 76 -12.46 3.45 12.83
N PRO A 77 -12.06 3.54 14.10
CA PRO A 77 -10.72 3.98 14.45
C PRO A 77 -9.68 2.97 13.98
N VAL A 78 -8.49 3.47 13.61
CA VAL A 78 -7.35 2.61 13.27
C VAL A 78 -6.82 1.94 14.53
N PRO A 79 -6.73 0.60 14.59
CA PRO A 79 -6.17 -0.09 15.74
C PRO A 79 -4.64 0.12 15.85
N LYS A 80 -4.12 -0.03 17.06
CA LYS A 80 -2.66 -0.13 17.26
C LYS A 80 -2.16 -1.44 16.67
N LYS A 81 -0.91 -1.47 16.14
CA LYS A 81 -0.30 -2.66 15.51
C LYS A 81 -1.27 -3.33 14.51
N ALA A 82 -1.75 -2.60 13.52
CA ALA A 82 -2.67 -3.11 12.52
C ALA A 82 -1.98 -3.42 11.19
N VAL A 83 -2.30 -4.57 10.61
CA VAL A 83 -1.80 -4.98 9.29
C VAL A 83 -2.94 -5.51 8.42
N VAL A 84 -2.75 -5.46 7.10
CA VAL A 84 -3.57 -6.18 6.12
C VAL A 84 -2.63 -7.02 5.27
N ILE A 85 -3.01 -8.25 4.96
CA ILE A 85 -2.23 -9.16 4.13
C ILE A 85 -2.84 -9.19 2.74
N THR A 86 -2.06 -8.81 1.73
CA THR A 86 -2.46 -8.85 0.31
C THR A 86 -1.47 -9.63 -0.51
N ILE A 87 -1.96 -10.38 -1.50
CA ILE A 87 -1.16 -11.21 -2.38
C ILE A 87 -1.64 -10.92 -3.80
N ASP A 88 -0.74 -10.61 -4.72
CA ASP A 88 -1.08 -10.23 -6.08
C ASP A 88 -0.78 -11.36 -7.07
N ASP A 89 -1.52 -11.34 -8.19
CA ASP A 89 -1.45 -12.13 -9.40
C ASP A 89 -2.32 -13.40 -9.43
N GLY A 90 -2.56 -14.08 -8.32
CA GLY A 90 -3.35 -15.31 -8.27
C GLY A 90 -2.57 -16.57 -8.68
N TYR A 91 -1.26 -16.62 -8.40
CA TYR A 91 -0.44 -17.80 -8.69
C TYR A 91 -0.86 -19.01 -7.87
N LEU A 92 -0.64 -20.20 -8.41
CA LEU A 92 -0.92 -21.47 -7.72
C LEU A 92 -0.13 -21.60 -6.41
N SER A 93 1.08 -21.06 -6.34
CA SER A 93 1.91 -21.08 -5.14
C SER A 93 1.29 -20.27 -3.97
N GLU A 94 0.48 -19.25 -4.24
CA GLU A 94 -0.27 -18.53 -3.22
C GLU A 94 -1.26 -19.47 -2.50
N TYR A 95 -2.01 -20.25 -3.28
CA TYR A 95 -2.97 -21.21 -2.75
C TYR A 95 -2.28 -22.38 -2.05
N THR A 96 -1.21 -22.94 -2.61
CA THR A 96 -0.57 -24.15 -2.06
C THR A 96 0.39 -23.88 -0.90
N ARG A 97 0.90 -22.64 -0.76
CA ARG A 97 1.88 -22.26 0.26
C ARG A 97 1.33 -21.27 1.28
N ALA A 98 0.76 -20.16 0.82
CA ALA A 98 0.33 -19.09 1.74
C ALA A 98 -1.02 -19.36 2.39
N VAL A 99 -2.02 -19.84 1.64
CA VAL A 99 -3.37 -20.09 2.18
C VAL A 99 -3.38 -21.03 3.38
N PRO A 100 -2.66 -22.17 3.41
CA PRO A 100 -2.61 -23.06 4.58
C PRO A 100 -2.05 -22.38 5.84
N VAL A 101 -1.03 -21.53 5.66
CA VAL A 101 -0.42 -20.76 6.78
C VAL A 101 -1.41 -19.74 7.32
N LEU A 102 -2.06 -18.97 6.43
CA LEU A 102 -3.05 -17.96 6.81
C LEU A 102 -4.25 -18.60 7.53
N LYS A 103 -4.72 -19.74 7.04
CA LYS A 103 -5.79 -20.53 7.68
C LYS A 103 -5.36 -21.00 9.09
N LYS A 104 -4.13 -21.54 9.25
CA LYS A 104 -3.57 -21.96 10.55
C LYS A 104 -3.64 -20.84 11.59
N HIS A 105 -3.36 -19.60 11.18
CA HIS A 105 -3.39 -18.43 12.06
C HIS A 105 -4.78 -17.79 12.22
N GLY A 106 -5.74 -18.15 11.37
CA GLY A 106 -7.06 -17.50 11.31
C GLY A 106 -6.98 -16.04 10.84
N PHE A 107 -5.99 -15.72 10.02
CA PHE A 107 -5.79 -14.37 9.51
C PHE A 107 -6.62 -14.11 8.25
N PRO A 108 -7.38 -13.01 8.19
CA PRO A 108 -7.98 -12.55 6.94
C PRO A 108 -6.89 -12.08 5.97
N PHE A 109 -7.14 -12.24 4.68
CA PHE A 109 -6.23 -11.85 3.60
C PHE A 109 -7.01 -11.55 2.32
N CYS A 110 -6.36 -10.92 1.34
CA CYS A 110 -6.97 -10.69 0.03
C CYS A 110 -6.00 -11.11 -1.07
N ILE A 111 -6.50 -11.88 -2.04
CA ILE A 111 -5.79 -12.24 -3.26
C ILE A 111 -6.32 -11.43 -4.42
N PHE A 112 -5.45 -10.69 -5.10
CA PHE A 112 -5.80 -9.93 -6.29
C PHE A 112 -5.45 -10.73 -7.54
N VAL A 113 -6.44 -11.02 -8.38
CA VAL A 113 -6.25 -11.88 -9.56
C VAL A 113 -6.53 -11.11 -10.85
N PHE A 114 -5.71 -11.35 -11.87
CA PHE A 114 -6.07 -10.96 -13.24
C PHE A 114 -6.85 -12.08 -13.91
N THR A 115 -8.08 -11.77 -14.25
CA THR A 115 -9.12 -12.79 -14.50
C THR A 115 -8.84 -13.68 -15.72
N ARG A 116 -8.01 -13.23 -16.67
CA ARG A 116 -7.61 -14.04 -17.86
C ARG A 116 -6.71 -15.23 -17.48
N ALA A 117 -5.94 -15.13 -16.41
CA ALA A 117 -5.01 -16.19 -16.00
C ALA A 117 -5.67 -17.30 -15.18
N VAL A 118 -6.81 -17.02 -14.56
CA VAL A 118 -7.49 -17.99 -13.69
C VAL A 118 -7.82 -19.27 -14.45
N GLY A 119 -7.35 -20.40 -13.90
CA GLY A 119 -7.46 -21.74 -14.51
C GLY A 119 -6.33 -22.10 -15.48
N SER A 120 -5.36 -21.21 -15.73
CA SER A 120 -4.18 -21.57 -16.51
C SER A 120 -3.10 -22.23 -15.63
N ARG A 121 -2.09 -22.88 -16.26
CA ARG A 121 -1.17 -23.87 -15.66
C ARG A 121 -0.52 -23.46 -14.33
N HIS A 122 -0.20 -22.20 -14.11
CA HIS A 122 0.53 -21.73 -12.93
C HIS A 122 -0.32 -20.83 -12.03
N PHE A 123 -1.62 -20.78 -12.28
CA PHE A 123 -2.56 -19.92 -11.58
C PHE A 123 -3.66 -20.74 -10.91
N MET A 124 -4.28 -20.12 -9.89
CA MET A 124 -5.44 -20.73 -9.24
C MET A 124 -6.61 -20.95 -10.19
N THR A 125 -7.40 -21.99 -9.92
CA THR A 125 -8.69 -22.21 -10.56
C THR A 125 -9.80 -21.42 -9.89
N TRP A 126 -10.97 -21.33 -10.53
CA TRP A 126 -12.14 -20.69 -9.93
C TRP A 126 -12.63 -21.42 -8.66
N GLU A 127 -12.48 -22.75 -8.63
CA GLU A 127 -12.82 -23.58 -7.47
C GLU A 127 -11.91 -23.27 -6.27
N GLN A 128 -10.60 -23.12 -6.53
CA GLN A 128 -9.64 -22.72 -5.50
C GLN A 128 -9.91 -21.31 -4.97
N LEU A 129 -10.31 -20.38 -5.84
CA LEU A 129 -10.71 -19.02 -5.40
C LEU A 129 -12.01 -19.05 -4.56
N LYS A 130 -12.96 -19.92 -4.88
CA LYS A 130 -14.15 -20.15 -4.02
C LYS A 130 -13.77 -20.74 -2.67
N GLU A 131 -12.79 -21.63 -2.64
CA GLU A 131 -12.28 -22.15 -1.37
C GLU A 131 -11.59 -21.06 -0.55
N VAL A 132 -10.78 -20.19 -1.16
CA VAL A 132 -10.18 -19.00 -0.50
C VAL A 132 -11.26 -18.18 0.19
N LEU A 133 -12.38 -17.88 -0.49
CA LEU A 133 -13.51 -17.15 0.12
C LEU A 133 -14.11 -17.90 1.31
N SER A 134 -14.27 -19.23 1.21
CA SER A 134 -14.83 -20.06 2.29
C SER A 134 -13.93 -20.14 3.53
N LEU A 135 -12.62 -19.90 3.34
CA LEU A 135 -11.60 -19.87 4.39
C LEU A 135 -11.42 -18.49 5.05
N GLY A 136 -12.25 -17.51 4.68
CA GLY A 136 -12.21 -16.15 5.23
C GLY A 136 -11.24 -15.21 4.50
N GLY A 137 -10.71 -15.62 3.34
CA GLY A 137 -10.00 -14.73 2.43
C GLY A 137 -10.97 -13.89 1.58
N ASP A 138 -10.45 -12.81 1.03
CA ASP A 138 -11.12 -11.98 0.02
C ASP A 138 -10.48 -12.22 -1.36
N VAL A 139 -11.24 -11.96 -2.44
CA VAL A 139 -10.72 -11.92 -3.81
C VAL A 139 -10.96 -10.54 -4.40
N GLY A 140 -9.89 -9.90 -4.85
CA GLY A 140 -9.88 -8.60 -5.50
C GLY A 140 -9.49 -8.69 -6.99
N SER A 141 -9.69 -7.61 -7.70
CA SER A 141 -9.32 -7.49 -9.11
C SER A 141 -7.88 -7.00 -9.28
N HIS A 142 -7.16 -7.64 -10.20
CA HIS A 142 -5.87 -7.16 -10.71
C HIS A 142 -5.94 -6.94 -12.23
N THR A 143 -7.06 -6.40 -12.72
CA THR A 143 -7.45 -6.24 -14.12
C THR A 143 -7.86 -7.54 -14.82
N HIS A 144 -8.17 -7.46 -16.13
CA HIS A 144 -8.49 -8.64 -16.91
C HIS A 144 -7.22 -9.31 -17.47
N THR A 145 -6.31 -8.56 -18.08
CA THR A 145 -5.14 -9.08 -18.79
C THR A 145 -3.79 -8.70 -18.21
N HIS A 146 -3.76 -7.96 -17.09
CA HIS A 146 -2.56 -7.48 -16.39
C HIS A 146 -1.65 -6.58 -17.23
N PRO A 147 -2.18 -5.57 -17.94
CA PRO A 147 -1.35 -4.65 -18.71
C PRO A 147 -0.77 -3.53 -17.82
N ARG A 148 0.22 -2.82 -18.35
CA ARG A 148 0.57 -1.49 -17.81
C ARG A 148 -0.54 -0.52 -18.19
N LEU A 149 -1.45 -0.23 -17.26
CA LEU A 149 -2.62 0.60 -17.53
C LEU A 149 -2.26 2.01 -18.00
N THR A 150 -1.11 2.53 -17.58
CA THR A 150 -0.60 3.85 -18.02
C THR A 150 -0.15 3.88 -19.49
N ASP A 151 -0.11 2.74 -20.17
CA ASP A 151 0.24 2.60 -21.59
C ASP A 151 -1.00 2.50 -22.49
N LEU A 152 -2.20 2.44 -21.90
CA LEU A 152 -3.44 2.18 -22.62
C LEU A 152 -4.25 3.46 -22.85
N ALA A 153 -5.06 3.45 -23.92
CA ALA A 153 -6.08 4.46 -24.12
C ALA A 153 -7.17 4.41 -23.03
N PRO A 154 -7.83 5.51 -22.70
CA PRO A 154 -8.82 5.58 -21.61
C PRO A 154 -9.92 4.51 -21.71
N GLU A 155 -10.41 4.22 -22.92
CA GLU A 155 -11.46 3.22 -23.17
C GLU A 155 -10.98 1.79 -22.87
N GLU A 156 -9.69 1.51 -23.13
CA GLU A 156 -9.07 0.21 -22.84
C GLU A 156 -8.87 0.04 -21.34
N ILE A 157 -8.46 1.11 -20.63
CA ILE A 157 -8.33 1.13 -19.16
C ILE A 157 -9.70 0.83 -18.52
N GLU A 158 -10.77 1.52 -18.96
CA GLU A 158 -12.12 1.30 -18.46
C GLU A 158 -12.60 -0.14 -18.73
N LYS A 159 -12.25 -0.69 -19.90
CA LYS A 159 -12.56 -2.09 -20.27
C LYS A 159 -11.85 -3.09 -19.35
N GLU A 160 -10.56 -2.92 -19.10
CA GLU A 160 -9.77 -3.78 -18.19
C GLU A 160 -10.39 -3.84 -16.78
N CYS A 161 -10.74 -2.68 -16.22
CA CYS A 161 -11.38 -2.59 -14.91
C CYS A 161 -12.77 -3.22 -14.88
N ARG A 162 -13.64 -2.89 -15.85
CA ARG A 162 -15.03 -3.31 -15.89
C ARG A 162 -15.18 -4.81 -16.22
N VAL A 163 -14.39 -5.33 -17.18
CA VAL A 163 -14.43 -6.75 -17.54
C VAL A 163 -13.97 -7.64 -16.41
N SER A 164 -12.88 -7.28 -15.75
CA SER A 164 -12.36 -7.99 -14.59
C SER A 164 -13.40 -8.06 -13.46
N LYS A 165 -13.99 -6.90 -13.08
CA LYS A 165 -15.03 -6.84 -12.06
C LYS A 165 -16.20 -7.76 -12.36
N ARG A 166 -16.77 -7.66 -13.57
CA ARG A 166 -17.91 -8.48 -14.00
C ARG A 166 -17.59 -9.98 -13.92
N ILE A 167 -16.42 -10.41 -14.41
CA ILE A 167 -16.04 -11.83 -14.39
C ILE A 167 -15.90 -12.33 -12.94
N LEU A 168 -15.30 -11.57 -12.04
CA LEU A 168 -15.19 -11.94 -10.63
C LEU A 168 -16.57 -12.09 -9.98
N GLU A 169 -17.47 -11.14 -10.21
CA GLU A 169 -18.82 -11.17 -9.67
C GLU A 169 -19.63 -12.35 -10.22
N GLU A 170 -19.57 -12.61 -11.54
CA GLU A 170 -20.27 -13.72 -12.19
C GLU A 170 -19.73 -15.10 -11.75
N ARG A 171 -18.42 -15.25 -11.60
CA ARG A 171 -17.78 -16.54 -11.30
C ARG A 171 -17.79 -16.91 -9.81
N LEU A 172 -17.68 -15.91 -8.95
CA LEU A 172 -17.51 -16.12 -7.50
C LEU A 172 -18.77 -15.79 -6.69
N GLY A 173 -19.74 -15.08 -7.27
CA GLY A 173 -20.97 -14.68 -6.57
C GLY A 173 -20.74 -13.61 -5.49
N ILE A 174 -19.71 -12.80 -5.64
CA ILE A 174 -19.32 -11.73 -4.70
C ILE A 174 -19.58 -10.35 -5.29
N GLU A 175 -19.56 -9.31 -4.46
CA GLU A 175 -19.34 -7.94 -4.90
C GLU A 175 -17.82 -7.67 -4.95
N ALA A 176 -17.22 -7.50 -6.15
CA ALA A 176 -15.79 -7.22 -6.29
C ALA A 176 -15.51 -5.74 -5.96
N LYS A 177 -15.04 -5.47 -4.74
CA LYS A 177 -14.85 -4.13 -4.17
C LYS A 177 -13.42 -3.62 -4.21
N TRP A 178 -12.45 -4.53 -4.33
CA TRP A 178 -11.03 -4.27 -4.16
C TRP A 178 -10.30 -4.37 -5.48
N PHE A 179 -9.38 -3.44 -5.72
CA PHE A 179 -8.57 -3.40 -6.93
C PHE A 179 -7.11 -3.14 -6.58
N ALA A 180 -6.18 -3.89 -7.16
CA ALA A 180 -4.76 -3.57 -7.12
C ALA A 180 -4.30 -3.18 -8.54
N TYR A 181 -3.54 -2.09 -8.63
CA TYR A 181 -2.98 -1.65 -9.90
C TYR A 181 -1.86 -2.60 -10.35
N PRO A 182 -1.90 -3.17 -11.59
CA PRO A 182 -0.76 -3.91 -12.15
C PRO A 182 0.53 -3.09 -12.07
N PHE A 183 1.61 -3.71 -11.60
CA PHE A 183 2.90 -3.06 -11.33
C PHE A 183 2.84 -1.91 -10.31
N GLY A 184 1.68 -1.68 -9.71
CA GLY A 184 1.37 -0.53 -8.85
C GLY A 184 1.32 0.79 -9.63
N GLU A 185 1.19 0.76 -10.96
CA GLU A 185 1.26 1.94 -11.83
C GLU A 185 -0.10 2.60 -12.03
N TYR A 186 -0.13 3.91 -11.88
CA TYR A 186 -1.35 4.71 -11.99
C TYR A 186 -1.06 6.14 -12.49
N ASP A 187 -2.06 6.72 -13.11
CA ASP A 187 -2.22 8.14 -13.34
C ASP A 187 -3.69 8.55 -13.09
N ASN A 188 -4.06 9.77 -13.42
CA ASN A 188 -5.42 10.25 -13.18
C ASN A 188 -6.48 9.49 -14.00
N ALA A 189 -6.16 9.06 -15.23
CA ALA A 189 -7.07 8.27 -16.07
C ALA A 189 -7.31 6.89 -15.47
N VAL A 190 -6.23 6.21 -15.08
CA VAL A 190 -6.26 4.87 -14.46
C VAL A 190 -7.06 4.88 -13.15
N ARG A 191 -6.81 5.87 -12.28
CA ARG A 191 -7.54 6.04 -11.01
C ARG A 191 -9.02 6.27 -11.24
N SER A 192 -9.34 7.18 -12.17
CA SER A 192 -10.73 7.50 -12.54
C SER A 192 -11.47 6.26 -13.06
N ALA A 193 -10.85 5.46 -13.92
CA ALA A 193 -11.44 4.24 -14.46
C ALA A 193 -11.76 3.20 -13.37
N GLY A 194 -10.82 2.97 -12.44
CA GLY A 194 -11.04 2.07 -11.30
C GLY A 194 -12.20 2.53 -10.41
N MET A 195 -12.26 3.82 -10.08
CA MET A 195 -13.36 4.38 -9.29
C MET A 195 -14.69 4.33 -10.01
N LYS A 196 -14.74 4.66 -11.32
CA LYS A 196 -15.95 4.54 -12.15
C LYS A 196 -16.44 3.11 -12.30
N ALA A 197 -15.55 2.11 -12.29
CA ALA A 197 -15.93 0.71 -12.27
C ALA A 197 -16.59 0.28 -10.93
N GLY A 198 -16.56 1.13 -9.90
CA GLY A 198 -17.21 0.89 -8.61
C GLY A 198 -16.34 0.14 -7.60
N TYR A 199 -15.03 0.10 -7.78
CA TYR A 199 -14.12 -0.38 -6.73
C TYR A 199 -14.06 0.63 -5.58
N ARG A 200 -13.93 0.13 -4.34
CA ARG A 200 -13.93 0.96 -3.12
C ARG A 200 -12.54 1.31 -2.63
N LEU A 201 -11.60 0.37 -2.78
CA LEU A 201 -10.18 0.59 -2.51
C LEU A 201 -9.36 0.20 -3.73
N LEU A 202 -8.45 1.10 -4.12
CA LEU A 202 -7.47 0.87 -5.17
C LEU A 202 -6.06 0.94 -4.55
N LEU A 203 -5.33 -0.18 -4.64
CA LEU A 203 -4.06 -0.37 -3.97
C LEU A 203 -2.90 -0.18 -4.93
N THR A 204 -1.93 0.62 -4.51
CA THR A 204 -0.67 0.85 -5.24
C THR A 204 0.42 -0.12 -4.75
N SER A 205 1.61 -0.05 -5.35
CA SER A 205 2.83 -0.61 -4.75
C SER A 205 3.79 0.49 -4.28
N ASP A 206 3.30 1.70 -4.09
CA ASP A 206 4.07 2.77 -3.48
C ASP A 206 4.35 2.41 -2.02
N PRO A 207 5.64 2.39 -1.58
CA PRO A 207 5.97 2.02 -0.22
C PRO A 207 5.41 3.04 0.78
N GLY A 208 4.71 2.55 1.80
CA GLY A 208 4.08 3.39 2.81
C GLY A 208 3.10 2.61 3.67
N SER A 209 2.46 3.32 4.58
CA SER A 209 1.40 2.81 5.46
C SER A 209 0.16 3.69 5.39
N VAL A 210 -0.97 3.12 5.73
CA VAL A 210 -2.27 3.79 5.72
C VAL A 210 -2.44 4.63 6.98
N GLY A 211 -2.65 5.92 6.81
CA GLY A 211 -2.96 6.89 7.86
C GLY A 211 -4.28 7.61 7.61
N VAL A 212 -4.58 8.58 8.45
CA VAL A 212 -5.86 9.35 8.39
C VAL A 212 -6.07 10.15 7.11
N HIS A 213 -5.00 10.47 6.37
CA HIS A 213 -5.05 11.20 5.10
C HIS A 213 -4.95 10.29 3.87
N THR A 214 -4.95 8.96 4.08
CA THR A 214 -4.84 8.01 2.97
C THR A 214 -6.11 8.04 2.13
N ARG A 215 -5.94 8.21 0.83
CA ARG A 215 -7.04 8.19 -0.14
C ARG A 215 -7.42 6.75 -0.47
N SER A 216 -8.71 6.48 -0.63
CA SER A 216 -9.22 5.14 -0.99
C SER A 216 -8.76 4.67 -2.38
N ASP A 217 -8.43 5.59 -3.28
CA ASP A 217 -7.94 5.31 -4.64
C ASP A 217 -6.40 5.26 -4.75
N LEU A 218 -5.66 5.40 -3.64
CA LEU A 218 -4.19 5.39 -3.58
C LEU A 218 -3.72 4.77 -2.26
N VAL A 219 -4.09 3.52 -2.01
CA VAL A 219 -3.69 2.81 -0.79
C VAL A 219 -2.27 2.29 -0.93
N PRO A 220 -1.30 2.79 -0.13
CA PRO A 220 0.10 2.36 -0.21
C PRO A 220 0.28 0.96 0.38
N ARG A 221 1.33 0.25 -0.06
CA ARG A 221 1.67 -1.08 0.45
C ARG A 221 3.16 -1.24 0.72
N GLN A 222 3.50 -2.13 1.63
CA GLN A 222 4.87 -2.56 1.87
C GLN A 222 5.12 -3.88 1.14
N ALA A 223 5.92 -3.86 0.08
CA ALA A 223 6.30 -5.06 -0.64
C ALA A 223 7.19 -5.96 0.23
N ILE A 224 6.73 -7.19 0.50
CA ILE A 224 7.42 -8.22 1.28
C ILE A 224 7.81 -9.35 0.33
N VAL A 225 8.71 -9.04 -0.57
CA VAL A 225 9.10 -9.93 -1.68
C VAL A 225 10.61 -10.04 -1.81
N GLY A 226 11.03 -11.13 -2.41
CA GLY A 226 12.43 -11.40 -2.74
C GLY A 226 13.17 -12.18 -1.66
N GLN A 227 14.18 -12.92 -2.10
CA GLN A 227 14.99 -13.81 -1.23
C GLN A 227 15.80 -13.06 -0.15
N ASN A 228 16.00 -11.75 -0.34
CA ASN A 228 16.71 -10.89 0.64
C ASN A 228 15.78 -10.30 1.71
N MET A 229 14.50 -10.69 1.73
CA MET A 229 13.56 -10.27 2.77
C MET A 229 13.78 -11.13 4.02
N ASP A 230 14.48 -10.58 4.99
CA ASP A 230 14.67 -11.19 6.32
C ASP A 230 13.71 -10.57 7.37
N MET A 231 13.70 -11.13 8.58
CA MET A 231 12.85 -10.66 9.67
C MET A 231 13.21 -9.24 10.15
N GLN A 232 14.46 -8.83 10.02
CA GLN A 232 14.85 -7.45 10.36
C GLN A 232 14.15 -6.46 9.40
N ARG A 233 14.26 -6.68 8.10
CA ARG A 233 13.61 -5.85 7.08
C ARG A 233 12.09 -5.91 7.17
N PHE A 234 11.53 -7.07 7.52
CA PHE A 234 10.10 -7.20 7.76
C PHE A 234 9.64 -6.29 8.92
N ARG A 235 10.32 -6.33 10.07
CA ARG A 235 10.04 -5.44 11.22
C ARG A 235 10.20 -3.97 10.86
N GLU A 236 11.25 -3.61 10.12
CA GLU A 236 11.47 -2.25 9.64
C GLU A 236 10.30 -1.76 8.76
N LYS A 237 9.77 -2.62 7.89
CA LYS A 237 8.61 -2.28 7.05
C LYS A 237 7.32 -2.13 7.84
N LEU A 238 7.10 -2.97 8.86
CA LEU A 238 5.99 -2.82 9.81
C LEU A 238 6.10 -1.52 10.61
N GLY A 239 7.31 -1.13 10.98
CA GLY A 239 7.62 0.07 11.75
C GLY A 239 7.73 1.37 10.91
N ARG A 240 7.05 1.47 9.77
CA ARG A 240 7.06 2.67 8.91
C ARG A 240 5.74 3.42 8.97
N PRO A 241 5.57 4.38 9.87
CA PRO A 241 4.36 5.18 9.94
C PRO A 241 4.20 6.04 8.68
N PRO A 242 2.97 6.44 8.32
CA PRO A 242 2.73 7.39 7.25
C PRO A 242 3.31 8.76 7.60
N LEU A 243 3.88 9.43 6.61
CA LEU A 243 4.26 10.84 6.68
C LEU A 243 3.13 11.67 6.08
N ALA A 244 2.53 12.53 6.90
CA ALA A 244 1.51 13.44 6.41
C ALA A 244 2.16 14.58 5.63
N VAL A 245 1.75 14.73 4.36
CA VAL A 245 2.33 15.73 3.47
C VAL A 245 1.28 16.38 2.58
N SER A 246 1.54 17.62 2.21
CA SER A 246 0.75 18.43 1.28
C SER A 246 1.67 19.04 0.20
N ASN A 247 1.09 19.78 -0.74
CA ASN A 247 1.83 20.58 -1.72
C ASN A 247 3.00 19.84 -2.40
N ARG A 248 2.70 18.75 -3.10
CA ARG A 248 3.72 18.00 -3.88
C ARG A 248 4.00 18.68 -5.22
N LEU A 249 5.28 18.90 -5.50
CA LEU A 249 5.76 19.30 -6.81
C LEU A 249 6.86 18.31 -7.24
N PRO A 250 6.73 17.61 -8.40
CA PRO A 250 5.54 17.57 -9.22
C PRO A 250 4.36 16.87 -8.52
N GLU A 251 3.16 17.09 -9.03
CA GLU A 251 2.02 16.30 -8.61
C GLU A 251 2.16 14.83 -9.04
N ARG A 252 1.45 13.94 -8.34
CA ARG A 252 1.43 12.50 -8.65
C ARG A 252 0.75 12.21 -9.98
N GLY A 253 1.22 11.17 -10.68
CA GLY A 253 0.67 10.73 -11.96
C GLY A 253 1.47 11.22 -13.14
N ARG A 254 0.81 11.47 -14.29
CA ARG A 254 1.47 11.79 -15.55
C ARG A 254 2.05 13.21 -15.55
N LEU A 255 3.32 13.30 -15.92
CA LEU A 255 4.05 14.58 -16.03
C LEU A 255 3.81 15.24 -17.38
N GLY A 256 3.96 16.57 -17.43
CA GLY A 256 3.93 17.34 -18.67
C GLY A 256 5.21 17.27 -19.50
N GLY A 257 6.31 16.75 -18.93
CA GLY A 257 7.61 16.64 -19.60
C GLY A 257 8.58 15.79 -18.82
N ARG A 258 9.78 15.59 -19.39
CA ARG A 258 10.85 14.77 -18.79
C ARG A 258 11.71 15.52 -17.77
N LYS A 259 11.73 16.84 -17.84
CA LYS A 259 12.55 17.68 -16.97
C LYS A 259 11.71 18.16 -15.78
N LEU A 260 12.20 17.89 -14.60
CA LEU A 260 11.71 18.44 -13.35
C LEU A 260 12.62 19.61 -12.98
N GLU A 261 12.12 20.81 -12.91
CA GLU A 261 12.89 22.00 -12.52
C GLU A 261 13.12 22.02 -11.02
N GLU A 262 12.19 21.48 -10.25
CA GLU A 262 12.22 21.37 -8.80
C GLU A 262 11.43 20.15 -8.37
N ILE A 263 11.83 19.55 -7.24
CA ILE A 263 10.99 18.59 -6.50
C ILE A 263 10.81 19.14 -5.09
N SER A 264 9.57 19.36 -4.68
CA SER A 264 9.29 19.85 -3.33
C SER A 264 8.03 19.21 -2.72
N ILE A 265 8.06 19.09 -1.39
CA ILE A 265 6.97 18.54 -0.59
C ILE A 265 6.90 19.32 0.73
N THR A 266 5.68 19.64 1.17
CA THR A 266 5.45 20.21 2.51
C THR A 266 5.03 19.11 3.47
N ILE A 267 5.80 18.90 4.54
CA ILE A 267 5.51 17.99 5.64
C ILE A 267 4.57 18.70 6.61
N GLU A 268 3.46 18.05 6.94
CA GLU A 268 2.54 18.53 7.97
C GLU A 268 3.15 18.27 9.35
N ASP A 269 2.93 19.22 10.29
CA ASP A 269 3.49 19.17 11.64
C ASP A 269 5.02 18.93 11.66
N PRO A 270 5.83 19.81 11.00
CA PRO A 270 7.28 19.63 10.89
C PRO A 270 7.99 19.58 12.23
N GLY A 271 7.38 20.17 13.28
CA GLY A 271 7.88 20.16 14.66
C GLY A 271 8.02 18.75 15.26
N SER A 272 7.25 17.78 14.79
CA SER A 272 7.28 16.38 15.24
C SER A 272 8.47 15.57 14.72
N TYR A 273 9.28 16.13 13.81
CA TYR A 273 10.38 15.42 13.16
C TYR A 273 11.73 16.04 13.48
N HIS A 274 12.81 15.23 13.39
CA HIS A 274 14.20 15.70 13.49
C HIS A 274 14.61 16.40 12.18
N PRO A 275 14.91 17.72 12.18
CA PRO A 275 15.18 18.47 10.94
C PRO A 275 16.34 17.90 10.12
N GLY A 276 17.41 17.43 10.77
CA GLY A 276 18.56 16.81 10.09
C GLY A 276 18.33 15.41 9.57
N GLN A 277 17.12 14.85 9.72
CA GLN A 277 16.76 13.49 9.29
C GLN A 277 15.50 13.46 8.43
N VAL A 278 15.29 14.52 7.66
CA VAL A 278 14.32 14.59 6.58
C VAL A 278 15.06 14.36 5.27
N GLN A 279 14.60 13.42 4.46
CA GLN A 279 15.30 12.98 3.24
C GLN A 279 14.30 12.73 2.11
N MET A 280 14.74 12.98 0.89
CA MET A 280 13.99 12.69 -0.33
C MET A 280 14.79 11.80 -1.26
N PHE A 281 14.10 10.90 -1.94
CA PHE A 281 14.67 9.94 -2.88
C PHE A 281 13.86 9.94 -4.16
N LEU A 282 14.56 9.75 -5.28
CA LEU A 282 13.95 9.49 -6.58
C LEU A 282 14.41 8.12 -7.08
N SER A 283 13.49 7.25 -7.50
CA SER A 283 13.78 5.84 -7.77
C SER A 283 14.90 5.59 -8.81
N GLU A 284 15.09 6.50 -9.77
CA GLU A 284 16.17 6.36 -10.77
C GLU A 284 17.50 7.06 -10.37
N LYS A 285 17.50 7.90 -9.33
CA LYS A 285 18.67 8.69 -8.90
C LYS A 285 19.17 8.31 -7.50
N GLY A 286 18.33 7.66 -6.69
CA GLY A 286 18.63 7.42 -5.29
C GLY A 286 18.31 8.64 -4.43
N ARG A 287 19.13 8.88 -3.39
CA ARG A 287 18.96 10.02 -2.50
C ARG A 287 19.26 11.33 -3.25
N LEU A 288 18.35 12.29 -3.09
CA LEU A 288 18.50 13.64 -3.66
C LEU A 288 19.24 14.56 -2.68
N ASP A 289 19.97 15.54 -3.23
CA ASP A 289 20.46 16.66 -2.44
C ASP A 289 19.30 17.63 -2.18
N THR A 290 18.98 17.84 -0.90
CA THR A 290 17.75 18.55 -0.51
C THR A 290 18.00 19.46 0.68
N VAL A 291 17.27 20.57 0.71
CA VAL A 291 17.19 21.49 1.85
C VAL A 291 15.83 21.34 2.49
N PHE A 292 15.79 21.17 3.80
CA PHE A 292 14.58 21.15 4.59
C PHE A 292 14.47 22.42 5.45
N ASP A 293 13.38 23.16 5.28
CA ASP A 293 13.05 24.30 6.14
C ASP A 293 12.04 23.86 7.23
N PRO A 294 12.46 23.75 8.50
CA PRO A 294 11.58 23.32 9.56
C PRO A 294 10.49 24.36 9.93
N ALA A 295 10.63 25.63 9.51
CA ALA A 295 9.63 26.65 9.78
C ALA A 295 8.40 26.51 8.89
N THR A 296 8.62 26.16 7.62
CA THR A 296 7.54 25.93 6.65
C THR A 296 7.16 24.46 6.48
N GLY A 297 8.03 23.55 6.95
CA GLY A 297 7.90 22.11 6.73
C GLY A 297 8.25 21.66 5.30
N THR A 298 8.83 22.55 4.49
CA THR A 298 9.11 22.25 3.08
C THR A 298 10.48 21.64 2.90
N ILE A 299 10.57 20.49 2.22
CA ILE A 299 11.79 19.89 1.70
C ILE A 299 11.86 20.12 0.19
N VAL A 300 12.99 20.60 -0.30
CA VAL A 300 13.19 20.99 -1.70
C VAL A 300 14.48 20.39 -2.25
N CYS A 301 14.40 19.80 -3.45
CA CYS A 301 15.52 19.58 -4.36
C CYS A 301 15.39 20.61 -5.48
N ALA A 302 16.25 21.62 -5.47
CA ALA A 302 16.22 22.72 -6.44
C ALA A 302 17.06 22.42 -7.71
N GLU A 303 17.83 21.34 -7.71
CA GLU A 303 18.59 20.93 -8.91
C GLU A 303 17.64 20.34 -9.97
N PRO A 304 17.66 20.84 -11.21
CA PRO A 304 16.86 20.29 -12.27
C PRO A 304 17.25 18.84 -12.59
N ILE A 305 16.26 17.96 -12.67
CA ILE A 305 16.46 16.53 -12.95
C ILE A 305 15.76 16.16 -14.25
N THR A 306 16.49 15.57 -15.20
CA THR A 306 15.89 14.95 -16.38
C THR A 306 15.68 13.47 -16.13
N LEU A 307 14.41 13.04 -16.20
CA LEU A 307 13.99 11.66 -16.03
C LEU A 307 14.21 10.88 -17.33
N THR A 308 14.65 9.62 -17.19
CA THR A 308 14.87 8.70 -18.31
C THR A 308 13.92 7.49 -18.24
N ARG A 309 13.60 7.03 -17.03
CA ARG A 309 12.66 5.94 -16.83
C ARG A 309 11.22 6.43 -16.96
N LYS A 310 10.38 5.66 -17.64
CA LYS A 310 8.96 5.99 -17.84
C LYS A 310 8.23 6.20 -16.51
N VAL A 311 8.53 5.35 -15.52
CA VAL A 311 7.91 5.39 -14.20
C VAL A 311 8.96 5.64 -13.14
N ASN A 312 8.71 6.64 -12.31
CA ASN A 312 9.53 6.97 -11.16
C ASN A 312 8.69 7.10 -9.89
N ARG A 313 9.33 6.87 -8.74
CA ARG A 313 8.74 7.16 -7.42
C ARG A 313 9.57 8.22 -6.73
N ILE A 314 8.87 9.18 -6.15
CA ILE A 314 9.43 10.16 -5.22
C ILE A 314 9.05 9.66 -3.83
N ILE A 315 10.06 9.49 -2.98
CA ILE A 315 9.92 8.95 -1.63
C ILE A 315 10.48 9.97 -0.67
N THR A 316 9.69 10.37 0.32
CA THR A 316 10.13 11.27 1.40
C THR A 316 10.07 10.53 2.72
N THR A 317 11.13 10.65 3.51
CA THR A 317 11.20 10.08 4.85
C THR A 317 11.57 11.15 5.86
N ALA A 318 10.99 11.05 7.05
CA ALA A 318 11.29 11.93 8.16
C ALA A 318 11.30 11.15 9.49
N ARG A 319 12.36 11.31 10.30
CA ARG A 319 12.46 10.60 11.58
C ARG A 319 11.63 11.31 12.65
N ARG A 320 10.65 10.60 13.22
CA ARG A 320 9.80 11.13 14.29
C ARG A 320 10.58 11.27 15.59
N LYS A 321 10.33 12.36 16.35
CA LYS A 321 10.92 12.59 17.68
C LYS A 321 10.32 11.68 18.75
N SER A 322 9.05 11.29 18.60
CA SER A 322 8.29 10.55 19.62
C SER A 322 8.75 9.10 19.82
N ASP A 323 9.19 8.42 18.76
CA ASP A 323 9.54 6.99 18.79
C ASP A 323 10.76 6.62 17.92
N ASN A 324 11.40 7.62 17.33
CA ASN A 324 12.54 7.47 16.43
C ASN A 324 12.28 6.63 15.15
N LEU A 325 11.03 6.33 14.80
CA LEU A 325 10.69 5.67 13.57
C LEU A 325 10.76 6.63 12.38
N PHE A 326 11.11 6.08 11.20
CA PHE A 326 11.06 6.84 9.95
C PHE A 326 9.66 6.80 9.35
N ALA A 327 8.95 7.91 9.45
CA ALA A 327 7.71 8.11 8.71
C ALA A 327 8.02 8.26 7.21
N MET A 328 7.10 7.78 6.36
CA MET A 328 7.30 7.72 4.92
C MET A 328 6.04 8.15 4.17
N ASP A 329 6.24 8.99 3.14
CA ASP A 329 5.32 9.20 2.03
C ASP A 329 6.00 8.79 0.73
N SER A 330 5.24 8.24 -0.19
CA SER A 330 5.73 7.99 -1.52
C SER A 330 4.62 8.14 -2.55
N TYR A 331 4.98 8.52 -3.75
CA TYR A 331 4.06 8.62 -4.87
C TYR A 331 4.76 8.44 -6.21
N MET A 332 3.97 8.04 -7.17
CA MET A 332 4.44 7.77 -8.52
C MET A 332 4.30 8.99 -9.42
N VAL A 333 5.29 9.16 -10.31
CA VAL A 333 5.25 10.04 -11.47
C VAL A 333 5.53 9.24 -12.72
N VAL A 334 4.80 9.54 -13.80
CA VAL A 334 4.85 8.84 -15.09
C VAL A 334 5.22 9.84 -16.17
N LEU A 335 6.24 9.53 -16.98
CA LEU A 335 6.61 10.38 -18.11
C LEU A 335 5.48 10.42 -19.16
N PRO A 336 5.34 11.53 -19.89
CA PRO A 336 4.48 11.56 -21.07
C PRO A 336 4.97 10.56 -22.12
N GLU A 337 4.09 10.21 -23.03
CA GLU A 337 4.39 9.37 -24.21
C GLU A 337 5.39 10.01 -25.16
#